data_7976d9695596eb532a5e12d651f4b8d9
#
_entry.id   7976d9695596eb532a5e12d651f4b8d9
#
_cell.length_a   1.000
_cell.length_b   1.000
_cell.length_c   1.000
_cell.angle_alpha   90.00
_cell.angle_beta   90.00
_cell.angle_gamma   90.00
#
_symmetry.space_group_name_H-M   'P 1'
#
loop_
_entity.id
_entity.type
_entity.pdbx_description
1 polymer ?
#
loop_
_entity_poly.entity_id
_entity_poly.type
_entity_poly.pdbx_seq_one_letter_code
_entity_poly.pdbx_strand_id
1 'polypeptide(L)'
;MVKELCKKFNMAFNPKLNYSTFSPVINKDFVRKESGLGVADRQEYKEMHKQEYKAPCYHCFSSPQINWDGKILGCSVNKWKCIGNVNDETIEDWQNSETYKELIEVLFEGKDCPEYLPCFHCPNLKKVQEQPLTLEGYKKYMDYVAPALKGT
;
A
#
# COMPACT_ATOMS: atom_id res chain seq x y z
N MET A 1 9.55 0.94 24.77
CA MET A 1 10.65 -0.05 24.64
C MET A 1 11.15 -0.22 23.21
N VAL A 2 10.42 -0.80 22.24
CA VAL A 2 10.92 -0.97 20.85
C VAL A 2 11.16 0.37 20.15
N LYS A 3 10.25 1.31 20.26
CA LYS A 3 10.38 2.67 19.71
C LYS A 3 11.64 3.39 20.23
N GLU A 4 11.96 3.25 21.49
CA GLU A 4 13.16 3.84 22.13
C GLU A 4 14.44 3.15 21.64
N LEU A 5 14.41 1.82 21.48
CA LEU A 5 15.53 1.08 20.89
C LEU A 5 15.78 1.52 19.43
N CYS A 6 14.74 1.64 18.63
CA CYS A 6 14.86 2.15 17.26
C CYS A 6 15.50 3.55 17.26
N LYS A 7 15.05 4.47 18.13
CA LYS A 7 15.65 5.79 18.28
C LYS A 7 17.13 5.71 18.69
N LYS A 8 17.46 4.87 19.66
CA LYS A 8 18.84 4.68 20.16
C LYS A 8 19.79 4.21 19.06
N PHE A 9 19.32 3.35 18.16
CA PHE A 9 20.12 2.78 17.07
C PHE A 9 19.91 3.46 15.73
N ASN A 10 19.30 4.64 15.71
CA ASN A 10 18.97 5.39 14.48
C ASN A 10 18.19 4.56 13.45
N MET A 11 17.28 3.71 13.92
CA MET A 11 16.43 2.87 13.09
C MET A 11 15.03 3.47 12.95
N ALA A 12 14.42 3.33 11.78
CA ALA A 12 13.02 3.71 11.59
C ALA A 12 12.10 2.79 12.40
N PHE A 13 11.17 3.38 13.17
CA PHE A 13 10.11 2.65 13.84
C PHE A 13 8.84 2.65 12.99
N ASN A 14 8.48 1.51 12.46
CA ASN A 14 7.34 1.35 11.56
C ASN A 14 6.36 0.31 12.12
N PRO A 15 5.44 0.69 13.04
CA PRO A 15 4.48 -0.23 13.62
C PRO A 15 3.45 -0.67 12.57
N LYS A 16 3.02 -1.92 12.65
CA LYS A 16 1.96 -2.47 11.81
C LYS A 16 0.76 -2.81 12.67
N LEU A 17 -0.38 -2.20 12.37
CA LEU A 17 -1.64 -2.53 13.04
C LEU A 17 -2.18 -3.88 12.53
N ASN A 18 -2.68 -4.69 13.45
CA ASN A 18 -3.38 -5.92 13.14
C ASN A 18 -4.83 -5.65 12.70
N TYR A 19 -5.49 -6.67 12.16
CA TYR A 19 -6.93 -6.66 11.96
C TYR A 19 -7.63 -6.79 13.32
N SER A 20 -8.85 -6.23 13.42
CA SER A 20 -9.65 -6.32 14.66
C SER A 20 -9.98 -7.76 15.09
N THR A 21 -10.00 -8.69 14.12
CA THR A 21 -10.22 -10.14 14.34
C THR A 21 -9.01 -10.87 14.92
N PHE A 22 -7.85 -10.22 14.95
CA PHE A 22 -6.61 -10.79 15.50
C PHE A 22 -5.92 -9.77 16.39
N SER A 23 -6.03 -9.96 17.70
CA SER A 23 -5.42 -9.08 18.71
C SER A 23 -4.53 -9.90 19.64
N PRO A 24 -3.25 -10.12 19.27
CA PRO A 24 -2.30 -10.87 20.11
C PRO A 24 -1.94 -10.13 21.40
N VAL A 25 -2.20 -8.83 21.47
CA VAL A 25 -2.00 -8.00 22.66
C VAL A 25 -3.36 -7.62 23.23
N ILE A 26 -3.70 -8.19 24.39
CA ILE A 26 -5.00 -7.99 25.06
C ILE A 26 -5.17 -6.53 25.49
N ASN A 27 -4.11 -5.89 25.96
CA ASN A 27 -4.14 -4.50 26.42
C ASN A 27 -4.11 -3.53 25.21
N LYS A 28 -5.29 -3.11 24.77
CA LYS A 28 -5.44 -2.16 23.65
C LYS A 28 -4.84 -0.78 23.94
N ASP A 29 -4.86 -0.31 25.17
CA ASP A 29 -4.29 0.99 25.53
C ASP A 29 -2.76 0.96 25.42
N PHE A 30 -2.16 -0.16 25.76
CA PHE A 30 -0.74 -0.38 25.51
C PHE A 30 -0.40 -0.29 24.00
N VAL A 31 -1.22 -0.93 23.13
CA VAL A 31 -1.03 -0.86 21.69
C VAL A 31 -1.18 0.56 21.16
N ARG A 32 -2.21 1.29 21.58
CA ARG A 32 -2.45 2.70 21.21
C ARG A 32 -1.26 3.58 21.51
N LYS A 33 -0.72 3.44 22.73
CA LYS A 33 0.43 4.21 23.21
C LYS A 33 1.72 3.84 22.47
N GLU A 34 2.06 2.55 22.44
CA GLU A 34 3.35 2.08 21.93
C GLU A 34 3.45 2.16 20.38
N SER A 35 2.34 1.98 19.67
CA SER A 35 2.33 2.18 18.20
C SER A 35 2.60 3.63 17.82
N GLY A 36 2.23 4.59 18.67
CA GLY A 36 2.28 6.02 18.35
C GLY A 36 1.23 6.46 17.32
N LEU A 37 0.28 5.59 16.98
CA LEU A 37 -0.81 5.86 16.04
C LEU A 37 -2.12 6.25 16.75
N GLY A 38 -2.18 6.13 18.08
CA GLY A 38 -3.35 6.45 18.89
C GLY A 38 -4.50 5.45 18.77
N VAL A 39 -4.31 4.38 18.03
CA VAL A 39 -5.31 3.33 17.75
C VAL A 39 -4.72 1.95 17.99
N ALA A 40 -5.58 0.97 18.33
CA ALA A 40 -5.15 -0.37 18.65
C ALA A 40 -5.17 -1.34 17.46
N ASP A 41 -6.01 -1.09 16.48
CA ASP A 41 -6.17 -1.94 15.31
C ASP A 41 -6.61 -1.13 14.07
N ARG A 42 -6.71 -1.81 12.92
CA ARG A 42 -7.07 -1.18 11.64
C ARG A 42 -8.49 -0.66 11.60
N GLN A 43 -9.41 -1.27 12.35
CA GLN A 43 -10.79 -0.83 12.40
C GLN A 43 -10.88 0.50 13.16
N GLU A 44 -10.24 0.61 14.32
CA GLU A 44 -10.14 1.87 15.06
C GLU A 44 -9.47 2.97 14.22
N TYR A 45 -8.44 2.61 13.44
CA TYR A 45 -7.78 3.54 12.53
C TYR A 45 -8.75 4.08 11.49
N LYS A 46 -9.52 3.20 10.84
CA LYS A 46 -10.53 3.57 9.85
C LYS A 46 -11.62 4.46 10.44
N GLU A 47 -12.10 4.14 11.64
CA GLU A 47 -13.12 4.93 12.33
C GLU A 47 -12.63 6.33 12.70
N MET A 48 -11.38 6.43 13.17
CA MET A 48 -10.77 7.70 13.57
C MET A 48 -10.42 8.59 12.37
N HIS A 49 -9.78 8.01 11.35
CA HIS A 49 -9.22 8.76 10.22
C HIS A 49 -10.10 8.79 8.98
N LYS A 50 -11.25 8.08 8.99
CA LYS A 50 -12.17 7.94 7.85
C LYS A 50 -11.49 7.44 6.57
N GLN A 51 -10.40 6.70 6.71
CA GLN A 51 -9.63 6.11 5.61
C GLN A 51 -9.06 4.74 6.00
N GLU A 52 -8.78 3.91 5.02
CA GLU A 52 -8.12 2.62 5.26
C GLU A 52 -6.68 2.82 5.78
N TYR A 53 -6.27 2.01 6.76
CA TYR A 53 -4.93 2.07 7.35
C TYR A 53 -3.81 1.92 6.32
N LYS A 54 -4.01 1.08 5.32
CA LYS A 54 -3.14 0.89 4.16
C LYS A 54 -3.99 0.58 2.94
N ALA A 55 -3.81 1.34 1.90
CA ALA A 55 -4.31 0.99 0.58
C ALA A 55 -3.18 0.29 -0.19
N PRO A 56 -3.19 -1.05 -0.30
CA PRO A 56 -2.13 -1.80 -0.98
C PRO A 56 -1.98 -1.39 -2.45
N CYS A 57 -2.99 -0.76 -3.03
CA CYS A 57 -2.96 -0.26 -4.40
C CYS A 57 -1.90 0.81 -4.65
N TYR A 58 -1.49 1.58 -3.63
CA TYR A 58 -0.37 2.53 -3.77
C TYR A 58 0.95 1.85 -4.15
N HIS A 59 1.12 0.56 -3.85
CA HIS A 59 2.30 -0.20 -4.26
C HIS A 59 2.47 -0.25 -5.79
N CYS A 60 1.38 -0.21 -6.56
CA CYS A 60 1.47 -0.16 -8.02
C CYS A 60 2.32 1.02 -8.52
N PHE A 61 2.34 2.12 -7.77
CA PHE A 61 2.95 3.38 -8.18
C PHE A 61 4.27 3.69 -7.46
N SER A 62 4.40 3.25 -6.22
CA SER A 62 5.57 3.57 -5.37
C SER A 62 6.63 2.48 -5.34
N SER A 63 6.21 1.22 -5.42
CA SER A 63 7.08 0.05 -5.30
C SER A 63 6.42 -1.15 -5.98
N PRO A 64 6.28 -1.13 -7.31
CA PRO A 64 5.65 -2.21 -8.04
C PRO A 64 6.39 -3.53 -7.78
N GLN A 65 5.61 -4.56 -7.51
CA GLN A 65 6.17 -5.89 -7.34
C GLN A 65 6.62 -6.41 -8.71
N ILE A 66 7.88 -6.81 -8.78
CA ILE A 66 8.47 -7.50 -9.94
C ILE A 66 8.77 -8.93 -9.53
N ASN A 67 8.34 -9.87 -10.35
CA ASN A 67 8.58 -11.28 -10.11
C ASN A 67 9.99 -11.69 -10.63
N TRP A 68 10.47 -12.85 -10.23
CA TRP A 68 11.80 -13.37 -10.61
C TRP A 68 11.98 -13.55 -12.12
N ASP A 69 10.89 -13.74 -12.87
CA ASP A 69 10.87 -13.87 -14.34
C ASP A 69 10.74 -12.51 -15.07
N GLY A 70 10.88 -11.39 -14.35
CA GLY A 70 10.81 -10.04 -14.89
C GLY A 70 9.39 -9.48 -15.00
N LYS A 71 8.34 -10.27 -14.74
CA LYS A 71 6.96 -9.80 -14.84
C LYS A 71 6.65 -8.75 -13.80
N ILE A 72 6.10 -7.63 -14.23
CA ILE A 72 5.59 -6.57 -13.36
C ILE A 72 4.17 -6.96 -12.92
N LEU A 73 3.99 -7.20 -11.63
CA LEU A 73 2.71 -7.55 -11.03
C LEU A 73 1.98 -6.33 -10.46
N GLY A 74 2.68 -5.22 -10.27
CA GLY A 74 2.15 -4.00 -9.66
C GLY A 74 2.03 -4.12 -8.14
N CYS A 75 0.85 -4.41 -7.61
CA CYS A 75 0.66 -4.46 -6.15
C CYS A 75 0.95 -5.85 -5.56
N SER A 76 1.17 -5.90 -4.25
CA SER A 76 1.46 -7.13 -3.50
C SER A 76 0.29 -8.13 -3.40
N VAL A 77 -0.92 -7.73 -3.81
CA VAL A 77 -2.09 -8.60 -3.80
C VAL A 77 -2.20 -9.39 -5.11
N ASN A 78 -1.74 -8.80 -6.22
CA ASN A 78 -1.81 -9.44 -7.53
C ASN A 78 -0.85 -10.65 -7.61
N LYS A 79 -1.40 -11.80 -7.99
CA LYS A 79 -0.65 -13.06 -8.19
C LYS A 79 -1.05 -13.77 -9.49
N TRP A 80 -1.91 -13.16 -10.32
CA TRP A 80 -2.57 -13.84 -11.43
C TRP A 80 -2.35 -13.21 -12.81
N LYS A 81 -1.99 -11.93 -12.88
CA LYS A 81 -1.73 -11.25 -14.16
C LYS A 81 -0.51 -10.35 -14.06
N CYS A 82 0.29 -10.29 -15.13
CA CYS A 82 1.33 -9.26 -15.29
C CYS A 82 0.76 -8.06 -16.04
N ILE A 83 1.38 -6.91 -15.83
CA ILE A 83 1.04 -5.62 -16.44
C ILE A 83 2.24 -5.00 -17.16
N GLY A 84 3.30 -5.78 -17.36
CA GLY A 84 4.53 -5.42 -18.07
C GLY A 84 5.62 -6.43 -17.74
N ASN A 85 6.80 -6.26 -18.36
CA ASN A 85 7.96 -7.13 -18.13
C ASN A 85 9.25 -6.33 -18.26
N VAL A 86 10.07 -6.26 -17.22
CA VAL A 86 11.35 -5.54 -17.20
C VAL A 86 12.43 -6.15 -18.11
N ASN A 87 12.20 -7.33 -18.68
CA ASN A 87 13.07 -7.90 -19.70
C ASN A 87 12.78 -7.33 -21.09
N ASP A 88 11.57 -6.78 -21.30
CA ASP A 88 11.10 -6.28 -22.60
C ASP A 88 11.06 -4.74 -22.65
N GLU A 89 10.93 -4.09 -21.50
CA GLU A 89 10.79 -2.64 -21.37
C GLU A 89 11.46 -2.13 -20.08
N THR A 90 11.85 -0.86 -20.04
CA THR A 90 12.32 -0.23 -18.80
C THR A 90 11.15 0.08 -17.88
N ILE A 91 11.41 0.30 -16.59
CA ILE A 91 10.35 0.77 -15.64
C ILE A 91 9.79 2.12 -16.09
N GLU A 92 10.62 2.99 -16.67
CA GLU A 92 10.18 4.29 -17.18
C GLU A 92 9.25 4.13 -18.40
N ASP A 93 9.58 3.23 -19.34
CA ASP A 93 8.71 2.92 -20.47
C ASP A 93 7.37 2.37 -19.99
N TRP A 94 7.39 1.43 -19.04
CA TRP A 94 6.18 0.88 -18.44
C TRP A 94 5.33 1.97 -17.76
N GLN A 95 5.93 2.91 -17.02
CA GLN A 95 5.21 4.03 -16.40
C GLN A 95 4.58 4.99 -17.42
N ASN A 96 5.06 5.02 -18.64
CA ASN A 96 4.49 5.78 -19.75
C ASN A 96 3.50 4.97 -20.61
N SER A 97 3.31 3.68 -20.33
CA SER A 97 2.43 2.79 -21.09
C SER A 97 0.95 3.10 -20.87
N GLU A 98 0.11 2.66 -21.82
CA GLU A 98 -1.33 2.75 -21.70
C GLU A 98 -1.85 1.95 -20.49
N THR A 99 -1.29 0.77 -20.23
CA THR A 99 -1.64 -0.06 -19.07
C THR A 99 -1.44 0.69 -17.75
N TYR A 100 -0.34 1.45 -17.62
CA TYR A 100 -0.08 2.25 -16.43
C TYR A 100 -1.07 3.43 -16.29
N LYS A 101 -1.39 4.10 -17.41
CA LYS A 101 -2.41 5.17 -17.43
C LYS A 101 -3.79 4.65 -17.01
N GLU A 102 -4.21 3.52 -17.54
CA GLU A 102 -5.46 2.88 -17.16
C GLU A 102 -5.50 2.47 -15.68
N LEU A 103 -4.36 2.00 -15.12
CA LEU A 103 -4.27 1.77 -13.68
C LEU A 103 -4.50 3.05 -12.87
N ILE A 104 -3.98 4.19 -13.32
CA ILE A 104 -4.24 5.49 -12.69
C ILE A 104 -5.73 5.81 -12.76
N GLU A 105 -6.35 5.70 -13.93
CA GLU A 105 -7.76 6.00 -14.12
C GLU A 105 -8.66 5.12 -13.24
N VAL A 106 -8.41 3.82 -13.20
CA VAL A 106 -9.17 2.87 -12.35
C VAL A 106 -8.99 3.18 -10.87
N LEU A 107 -7.76 3.46 -10.41
CA LEU A 107 -7.47 3.51 -8.99
C LEU A 107 -7.61 4.91 -8.39
N PHE A 108 -7.39 5.99 -9.14
CA PHE A 108 -7.51 7.37 -8.67
C PHE A 108 -8.79 8.06 -9.12
N GLU A 109 -9.33 7.69 -10.28
CA GLU A 109 -10.54 8.32 -10.83
C GLU A 109 -11.78 7.45 -10.66
N GLY A 110 -11.61 6.19 -10.23
CA GLY A 110 -12.73 5.26 -10.00
C GLY A 110 -13.41 4.78 -11.28
N LYS A 111 -12.70 4.85 -12.42
CA LYS A 111 -13.24 4.38 -13.72
C LYS A 111 -13.44 2.86 -13.71
N ASP A 112 -14.23 2.38 -14.66
CA ASP A 112 -14.43 0.96 -14.89
C ASP A 112 -13.11 0.25 -15.18
N CYS A 113 -12.93 -0.92 -14.58
CA CYS A 113 -11.69 -1.67 -14.70
C CYS A 113 -11.77 -2.62 -15.88
N PRO A 114 -10.90 -2.49 -16.89
CA PRO A 114 -10.82 -3.45 -17.98
C PRO A 114 -10.51 -4.87 -17.49
N GLU A 115 -11.10 -5.89 -18.15
CA GLU A 115 -10.95 -7.28 -17.75
C GLU A 115 -9.48 -7.78 -17.76
N TYR A 116 -8.67 -7.23 -18.66
CA TYR A 116 -7.26 -7.62 -18.79
C TYR A 116 -6.38 -7.09 -17.64
N LEU A 117 -6.82 -6.05 -16.90
CA LEU A 117 -6.09 -5.59 -15.73
C LEU A 117 -6.24 -6.56 -14.54
N PRO A 118 -5.19 -6.73 -13.71
CA PRO A 118 -5.27 -7.60 -12.54
C PRO A 118 -6.29 -7.12 -11.52
N CYS A 119 -6.57 -5.83 -11.49
CA CYS A 119 -7.54 -5.22 -10.58
C CYS A 119 -8.96 -5.73 -10.80
N PHE A 120 -9.32 -6.15 -12.04
CA PHE A 120 -10.65 -6.65 -12.37
C PHE A 120 -11.08 -7.84 -11.47
N HIS A 121 -10.16 -8.74 -11.17
CA HIS A 121 -10.42 -9.89 -10.29
C HIS A 121 -10.06 -9.62 -8.81
N CYS A 122 -9.67 -8.40 -8.48
CA CYS A 122 -9.22 -8.07 -7.13
C CYS A 122 -10.40 -7.88 -6.18
N PRO A 123 -10.43 -8.57 -5.02
CA PRO A 123 -11.51 -8.40 -4.05
C PRO A 123 -11.59 -6.98 -3.44
N ASN A 124 -10.52 -6.19 -3.61
CA ASN A 124 -10.48 -4.81 -3.13
C ASN A 124 -10.95 -3.78 -4.16
N LEU A 125 -11.18 -4.18 -5.43
CA LEU A 125 -11.53 -3.24 -6.50
C LEU A 125 -12.75 -2.39 -6.13
N LYS A 126 -13.85 -3.04 -5.70
CA LYS A 126 -15.09 -2.36 -5.34
C LYS A 126 -14.87 -1.26 -4.28
N LYS A 127 -14.06 -1.56 -3.25
CA LYS A 127 -13.73 -0.57 -2.22
C LYS A 127 -12.95 0.61 -2.76
N VAL A 128 -12.03 0.34 -3.69
CA VAL A 128 -11.23 1.41 -4.32
C VAL A 128 -12.10 2.26 -5.25
N GLN A 129 -13.05 1.67 -5.96
CA GLN A 129 -13.99 2.43 -6.79
C GLN A 129 -14.96 3.28 -5.95
N GLU A 130 -15.41 2.78 -4.80
CA GLU A 130 -16.21 3.56 -3.84
C GLU A 130 -15.40 4.68 -3.16
N GLN A 131 -14.11 4.47 -2.95
CA GLN A 131 -13.17 5.42 -2.35
C GLN A 131 -11.85 5.41 -3.12
N PRO A 132 -11.79 6.11 -4.28
CA PRO A 132 -10.57 6.16 -5.10
C PRO A 132 -9.36 6.67 -4.32
N LEU A 133 -8.18 6.27 -4.77
CA LEU A 133 -6.93 6.76 -4.22
C LEU A 133 -6.84 8.28 -4.43
N THR A 134 -6.16 8.96 -3.51
CA THR A 134 -5.92 10.39 -3.61
C THR A 134 -4.43 10.69 -3.62
N LEU A 135 -4.05 11.81 -4.25
CA LEU A 135 -2.65 12.27 -4.21
C LEU A 135 -2.20 12.59 -2.79
N GLU A 136 -3.09 13.09 -1.93
CA GLU A 136 -2.79 13.32 -0.52
C GLU A 136 -2.53 11.99 0.21
N GLY A 137 -3.38 10.98 -0.02
CA GLY A 137 -3.18 9.63 0.52
C GLY A 137 -1.87 9.00 0.01
N TYR A 138 -1.53 9.22 -1.26
CA TYR A 138 -0.26 8.76 -1.84
C TYR A 138 0.95 9.44 -1.17
N LYS A 139 0.92 10.75 -0.98
CA LYS A 139 1.98 11.49 -0.27
C LYS A 139 2.15 10.97 1.15
N LYS A 140 1.07 10.81 1.91
CA LYS A 140 1.13 10.21 3.27
C LYS A 140 1.70 8.80 3.25
N TYR A 141 1.33 8.00 2.24
CA TYR A 141 1.88 6.66 2.07
C TYR A 141 3.38 6.71 1.79
N MET A 142 3.84 7.62 0.91
CA MET A 142 5.27 7.80 0.61
C MET A 142 6.06 8.30 1.83
N ASP A 143 5.53 9.22 2.61
CA ASP A 143 6.16 9.65 3.87
C ASP A 143 6.33 8.51 4.87
N TYR A 144 5.41 7.54 4.84
CA TYR A 144 5.49 6.34 5.64
C TYR A 144 6.53 5.33 5.12
N VAL A 145 6.69 5.22 3.81
CA VAL A 145 7.62 4.26 3.15
C VAL A 145 9.01 4.87 2.95
N ALA A 146 9.09 6.16 2.64
CA ALA A 146 10.32 6.86 2.30
C ALA A 146 11.40 6.93 3.39
N PRO A 147 11.11 6.87 4.70
CA PRO A 147 12.17 6.75 5.70
C PRO A 147 13.03 5.50 5.53
N ALA A 148 12.46 4.44 4.97
CA ALA A 148 13.21 3.22 4.65
C ALA A 148 14.13 3.38 3.43
N LEU A 149 13.85 4.35 2.56
CA LEU A 149 14.61 4.62 1.33
C LEU A 149 15.67 5.73 1.51
N LYS A 150 15.56 6.55 2.57
CA LYS A 150 16.51 7.64 2.87
C LYS A 150 17.73 7.20 3.70
N GLY A 151 17.84 5.92 4.03
CA GLY A 151 18.90 5.35 4.84
C GLY A 151 19.98 4.61 4.06
N THR A 152 20.12 4.86 2.75
CA THR A 152 21.23 4.34 1.93
C THR A 152 22.08 5.46 1.40
#